data_2808066b24a6436c6980314c6c002058
#
_entry.id   2808066b24a6436c6980314c6c002058
#
_cell.length_a   1.000
_cell.length_b   1.000
_cell.length_c   1.000
_cell.angle_alpha   90.00
_cell.angle_beta   90.00
_cell.angle_gamma   90.00
#
_symmetry.space_group_name_H-M   'P 1'
#
loop_
_entity.id
_entity.type
_entity.pdbx_description
1 polymer ?
#
loop_
_entity_poly.entity_id
_entity_poly.type
_entity_poly.pdbx_seq_one_letter_code
_entity_poly.pdbx_strand_id
1 'polypeptide(L)'
;MFLIVLALLPAIALAVWIYRQDKIEREPRKLLWKIFFLGVLSVIPTIILELILGDVVGLFFEETSVAYIVLDNFICVAVVEEYWKMKAAKKAAWKDPAFNYKFDAIVYCVTSALGFAAIENVIYVMDGGLDTAISRMLLSVPSHAIDGVIMGYFFGMAKEADLKGDKKRRKQCLRRSVLVSAIEHGIYDTSLSLDSDWLMLFFLLFVIVIDIWAYRFVKKQARQDRELVHREAKPVQMGTEFVQQSAEPMQQNTEIVS
;
A
#
# COMPACT_ATOMS: atom_id res chain seq x y z
N MET A 1 -18.38 11.18 -20.55
CA MET A 1 -18.81 10.98 -19.14
C MET A 1 -18.94 9.48 -18.79
N PHE A 2 -19.66 8.68 -19.59
CA PHE A 2 -19.81 7.23 -19.34
C PHE A 2 -18.47 6.48 -19.22
N LEU A 3 -17.54 6.68 -20.17
CA LEU A 3 -16.21 6.05 -20.15
C LEU A 3 -15.39 6.41 -18.91
N ILE A 4 -15.46 7.66 -18.43
CA ILE A 4 -14.74 8.08 -17.23
C ILE A 4 -15.29 7.34 -15.99
N VAL A 5 -16.62 7.21 -15.89
CA VAL A 5 -17.25 6.46 -14.79
C VAL A 5 -16.79 4.99 -14.83
N LEU A 6 -16.79 4.39 -16.02
CA LEU A 6 -16.35 3.00 -16.21
C LEU A 6 -14.86 2.83 -15.88
N ALA A 7 -14.03 3.81 -16.23
CA ALA A 7 -12.60 3.80 -15.91
C ALA A 7 -12.33 3.88 -14.39
N LEU A 8 -13.11 4.65 -13.65
CA LEU A 8 -12.89 4.86 -12.21
C LEU A 8 -13.53 3.77 -11.33
N LEU A 9 -14.59 3.13 -11.82
CA LEU A 9 -15.39 2.17 -11.06
C LEU A 9 -14.57 1.03 -10.44
N PRO A 10 -13.67 0.32 -11.15
CA PRO A 10 -12.92 -0.80 -10.60
C PRO A 10 -11.97 -0.36 -9.48
N ALA A 11 -11.30 0.78 -9.63
CA ALA A 11 -10.42 1.32 -8.61
C ALA A 11 -11.18 1.67 -7.32
N ILE A 12 -12.36 2.29 -7.45
CA ILE A 12 -13.22 2.59 -6.31
C ILE A 12 -13.74 1.30 -5.66
N ALA A 13 -14.17 0.33 -6.45
CA ALA A 13 -14.68 -0.94 -5.93
C ALA A 13 -13.62 -1.70 -5.13
N LEU A 14 -12.39 -1.78 -5.65
CA LEU A 14 -11.26 -2.43 -4.96
C LEU A 14 -10.82 -1.64 -3.73
N ALA A 15 -10.81 -0.30 -3.76
CA ALA A 15 -10.51 0.53 -2.60
C ALA A 15 -11.54 0.32 -1.47
N VAL A 16 -12.82 0.22 -1.80
CA VAL A 16 -13.88 -0.10 -0.83
C VAL A 16 -13.71 -1.53 -0.31
N TRP A 17 -13.34 -2.47 -1.19
CA TRP A 17 -13.15 -3.85 -0.79
C TRP A 17 -11.98 -3.99 0.20
N ILE A 18 -10.80 -3.41 -0.08
CA ILE A 18 -9.65 -3.49 0.84
C ILE A 18 -9.93 -2.79 2.18
N TYR A 19 -10.58 -1.63 2.17
CA TYR A 19 -11.02 -0.93 3.37
C TYR A 19 -11.94 -1.79 4.26
N ARG A 20 -12.80 -2.61 3.65
CA ARG A 20 -13.71 -3.52 4.37
C ARG A 20 -13.01 -4.77 4.93
N GLN A 21 -11.81 -5.10 4.47
CA GLN A 21 -11.03 -6.20 5.05
C GLN A 21 -10.41 -5.83 6.40
N ASP A 22 -10.17 -4.54 6.63
CA ASP A 22 -9.73 -4.00 7.89
C ASP A 22 -10.88 -4.04 8.91
N LYS A 23 -10.76 -4.97 9.87
CA LYS A 23 -11.83 -5.27 10.83
C LYS A 23 -11.51 -4.84 12.25
N ILE A 24 -10.22 -4.65 12.58
CA ILE A 24 -9.80 -4.34 13.94
C ILE A 24 -10.01 -2.84 14.20
N GLU A 25 -9.38 -2.01 13.38
CA GLU A 25 -9.50 -0.56 13.45
C GLU A 25 -9.52 0.00 12.02
N ARG A 26 -10.63 0.60 11.64
CA ARG A 26 -10.78 1.12 10.28
C ARG A 26 -10.05 2.44 10.12
N GLU A 27 -9.31 2.54 9.04
CA GLU A 27 -8.54 3.71 8.70
C GLU A 27 -9.38 4.99 8.54
N PRO A 28 -8.86 6.15 8.99
CA PRO A 28 -9.56 7.43 8.81
C PRO A 28 -9.77 7.74 7.32
N ARG A 29 -11.02 7.92 6.91
CA ARG A 29 -11.37 8.21 5.51
C ARG A 29 -10.62 9.42 4.95
N LYS A 30 -10.37 10.45 5.78
CA LYS A 30 -9.59 11.64 5.37
C LYS A 30 -8.16 11.27 4.98
N LEU A 31 -7.53 10.34 5.72
CA LEU A 31 -6.19 9.86 5.41
C LEU A 31 -6.19 9.05 4.10
N LEU A 32 -7.17 8.16 3.92
CA LEU A 32 -7.29 7.37 2.69
C LEU A 32 -7.53 8.25 1.46
N TRP A 33 -8.39 9.26 1.53
CA TRP A 33 -8.54 10.23 0.44
C TRP A 33 -7.24 10.99 0.14
N LYS A 34 -6.51 11.41 1.17
CA LYS A 34 -5.20 12.05 0.99
C LYS A 34 -4.19 11.13 0.29
N ILE A 35 -4.15 9.85 0.67
CA ILE A 35 -3.28 8.85 0.04
C ILE A 35 -3.69 8.62 -1.42
N PHE A 36 -4.99 8.45 -1.68
CA PHE A 36 -5.53 8.27 -3.02
C PHE A 36 -5.15 9.42 -3.96
N PHE A 37 -5.39 10.66 -3.54
CA PHE A 37 -5.03 11.83 -4.36
C PHE A 37 -3.52 12.02 -4.53
N LEU A 38 -2.70 11.65 -3.54
CA LEU A 38 -1.26 11.62 -3.73
C LEU A 38 -0.84 10.51 -4.71
N GLY A 39 -1.55 9.39 -4.74
CA GLY A 39 -1.41 8.35 -5.76
C GLY A 39 -1.74 8.89 -7.16
N VAL A 40 -2.87 9.60 -7.32
CA VAL A 40 -3.22 10.30 -8.58
C VAL A 40 -2.10 11.25 -9.01
N LEU A 41 -1.62 12.08 -8.10
CA LEU A 41 -0.57 13.07 -8.41
C LEU A 41 0.79 12.44 -8.71
N SER A 42 1.04 11.21 -8.25
CA SER A 42 2.30 10.51 -8.51
C SER A 42 2.49 10.11 -9.98
N VAL A 43 1.43 10.08 -10.79
CA VAL A 43 1.51 9.86 -12.24
C VAL A 43 2.34 10.94 -12.94
N ILE A 44 2.31 12.20 -12.47
CA ILE A 44 3.03 13.30 -13.12
C ILE A 44 4.55 13.07 -13.15
N PRO A 45 5.25 12.89 -11.99
CA PRO A 45 6.67 12.60 -12.01
C PRO A 45 7.01 11.24 -12.64
N THR A 46 6.08 10.29 -12.61
CA THR A 46 6.23 8.98 -13.25
C THR A 46 6.36 9.13 -14.75
N ILE A 47 5.39 9.72 -15.44
CA ILE A 47 5.42 9.94 -16.89
C ILE A 47 6.71 10.67 -17.31
N ILE A 48 7.12 11.71 -16.57
CA ILE A 48 8.34 12.45 -16.91
C ILE A 48 9.58 11.55 -16.86
N LEU A 49 9.69 10.69 -15.84
CA LEU A 49 10.83 9.80 -15.69
C LEU A 49 10.79 8.64 -16.69
N GLU A 50 9.64 8.08 -16.99
CA GLU A 50 9.45 7.02 -17.98
C GLU A 50 9.91 7.50 -19.36
N LEU A 51 9.47 8.68 -19.80
CA LEU A 51 9.91 9.26 -21.07
C LEU A 51 11.42 9.45 -21.12
N ILE A 52 12.02 10.02 -20.06
CA ILE A 52 13.48 10.23 -20.01
C ILE A 52 14.25 8.91 -20.04
N LEU A 53 13.79 7.92 -19.27
CA LEU A 53 14.49 6.63 -19.18
C LEU A 53 14.28 5.79 -20.44
N GLY A 54 13.08 5.82 -21.03
CA GLY A 54 12.79 5.17 -22.32
C GLY A 54 13.69 5.72 -23.44
N ASP A 55 13.81 7.06 -23.54
CA ASP A 55 14.73 7.70 -24.47
C ASP A 55 16.18 7.25 -24.25
N VAL A 56 16.63 7.15 -22.98
CA VAL A 56 17.99 6.69 -22.65
C VAL A 56 18.19 5.23 -23.05
N VAL A 57 17.24 4.34 -22.82
CA VAL A 57 17.31 2.93 -23.24
C VAL A 57 17.30 2.83 -24.76
N GLY A 58 16.51 3.67 -25.45
CA GLY A 58 16.45 3.77 -26.91
C GLY A 58 17.77 4.18 -27.58
N LEU A 59 18.70 4.84 -26.85
CA LEU A 59 20.06 5.12 -27.36
C LEU A 59 20.91 3.84 -27.53
N PHE A 60 20.60 2.76 -26.83
CA PHE A 60 21.39 1.53 -26.80
C PHE A 60 20.72 0.33 -27.44
N PHE A 61 19.37 0.34 -27.50
CA PHE A 61 18.56 -0.79 -28.00
C PHE A 61 17.49 -0.28 -28.95
N GLU A 62 17.22 -1.03 -30.01
CA GLU A 62 16.07 -0.79 -30.88
C GLU A 62 14.77 -1.06 -30.11
N GLU A 63 13.77 -0.17 -30.22
CA GLU A 63 12.49 -0.24 -29.50
C GLU A 63 11.74 -1.55 -29.71
N THR A 64 11.92 -2.19 -30.87
CA THR A 64 11.30 -3.48 -31.21
C THR A 64 12.07 -4.68 -30.65
N SER A 65 13.26 -4.47 -30.09
CA SER A 65 14.07 -5.56 -29.53
C SER A 65 13.49 -6.07 -28.20
N VAL A 66 13.59 -7.38 -27.97
CA VAL A 66 13.20 -7.98 -26.69
C VAL A 66 13.95 -7.35 -25.51
N ALA A 67 15.22 -6.98 -25.72
CA ALA A 67 16.03 -6.34 -24.69
C ALA A 67 15.47 -4.97 -24.30
N TYR A 68 15.08 -4.14 -25.29
CA TYR A 68 14.40 -2.87 -25.03
C TYR A 68 13.11 -3.10 -24.24
N ILE A 69 12.20 -3.94 -24.77
CA ILE A 69 10.89 -4.20 -24.14
C ILE A 69 11.03 -4.65 -22.69
N VAL A 70 11.97 -5.55 -22.39
CA VAL A 70 12.20 -6.02 -21.01
C VAL A 70 12.76 -4.91 -20.14
N LEU A 71 13.76 -4.15 -20.60
CA LEU A 71 14.35 -3.07 -19.82
C LEU A 71 13.36 -1.94 -19.58
N ASP A 72 12.59 -1.57 -20.59
CA ASP A 72 11.58 -0.53 -20.50
C ASP A 72 10.50 -0.91 -19.49
N ASN A 73 9.84 -2.06 -19.66
CA ASN A 73 8.78 -2.50 -18.75
C ASN A 73 9.25 -2.70 -17.30
N PHE A 74 10.44 -3.28 -17.06
CA PHE A 74 10.90 -3.52 -15.70
C PHE A 74 11.55 -2.31 -15.03
N ILE A 75 12.38 -1.55 -15.75
CA ILE A 75 13.20 -0.49 -15.16
C ILE A 75 12.58 0.88 -15.37
N CYS A 76 12.17 1.21 -16.62
CA CYS A 76 11.66 2.53 -16.92
C CYS A 76 10.22 2.70 -16.42
N VAL A 77 9.38 1.68 -16.52
CA VAL A 77 7.98 1.69 -16.10
C VAL A 77 7.83 1.17 -14.67
N ALA A 78 7.93 -0.15 -14.46
CA ALA A 78 7.53 -0.77 -13.19
C ALA A 78 8.29 -0.23 -11.96
N VAL A 79 9.63 -0.10 -12.00
CA VAL A 79 10.38 0.44 -10.86
C VAL A 79 10.01 1.89 -10.58
N VAL A 80 9.81 2.71 -11.60
CA VAL A 80 9.46 4.13 -11.46
C VAL A 80 8.08 4.28 -10.87
N GLU A 81 7.08 3.59 -11.40
CA GLU A 81 5.71 3.64 -10.90
C GLU A 81 5.62 3.18 -9.44
N GLU A 82 6.16 1.99 -9.14
CA GLU A 82 6.09 1.44 -7.79
C GLU A 82 6.84 2.30 -6.77
N TYR A 83 7.94 2.93 -7.18
CA TYR A 83 8.63 3.90 -6.33
C TYR A 83 7.75 5.11 -6.01
N TRP A 84 7.06 5.70 -6.98
CA TRP A 84 6.24 6.88 -6.75
C TRP A 84 4.95 6.56 -6.01
N LYS A 85 4.32 5.41 -6.26
CA LYS A 85 3.18 4.88 -5.48
C LYS A 85 3.58 4.71 -4.00
N MET A 86 4.74 4.09 -3.73
CA MET A 86 5.27 3.94 -2.37
C MET A 86 5.57 5.30 -1.72
N LYS A 87 6.15 6.25 -2.45
CA LYS A 87 6.43 7.60 -1.95
C LYS A 87 5.16 8.36 -1.59
N ALA A 88 4.10 8.22 -2.37
CA ALA A 88 2.78 8.81 -2.10
C ALA A 88 2.18 8.28 -0.80
N ALA A 89 2.12 6.95 -0.63
CA ALA A 89 1.66 6.32 0.60
C ALA A 89 2.51 6.74 1.80
N LYS A 90 3.83 6.72 1.68
CA LYS A 90 4.77 7.12 2.74
C LYS A 90 4.61 8.56 3.15
N LYS A 91 4.47 9.48 2.20
CA LYS A 91 4.30 10.93 2.48
C LYS A 91 3.06 11.22 3.31
N ALA A 92 1.96 10.48 3.06
CA ALA A 92 0.71 10.68 3.77
C ALA A 92 0.67 9.98 5.12
N ALA A 93 1.07 8.69 5.18
CA ALA A 93 0.76 7.81 6.29
C ALA A 93 1.93 7.54 7.25
N TRP A 94 3.20 7.71 6.84
CA TRP A 94 4.34 7.23 7.64
C TRP A 94 4.40 7.76 9.06
N LYS A 95 4.00 9.02 9.25
CA LYS A 95 4.01 9.71 10.57
C LYS A 95 2.61 9.85 11.17
N ASP A 96 1.59 9.36 10.48
CA ASP A 96 0.22 9.45 10.96
C ASP A 96 0.03 8.49 12.14
N PRO A 97 -0.59 8.91 13.25
CA PRO A 97 -0.85 8.07 14.41
C PRO A 97 -1.81 6.91 14.11
N ALA A 98 -2.62 7.00 13.06
CA ALA A 98 -3.49 5.93 12.59
C ALA A 98 -2.69 4.75 12.01
N PHE A 99 -1.39 4.92 11.68
CA PHE A 99 -0.54 3.82 11.23
C PHE A 99 -0.02 3.02 12.43
N ASN A 100 -0.86 2.26 13.06
CA ASN A 100 -0.63 1.54 14.32
C ASN A 100 -0.79 0.02 14.21
N TYR A 101 -1.46 -0.50 13.16
CA TYR A 101 -1.55 -1.93 12.85
C TYR A 101 -0.75 -2.32 11.61
N LYS A 102 -0.43 -3.61 11.50
CA LYS A 102 0.38 -4.11 10.38
C LYS A 102 -0.40 -4.13 9.06
N PHE A 103 -1.72 -4.37 9.11
CA PHE A 103 -2.57 -4.42 7.93
C PHE A 103 -2.81 -3.04 7.32
N ASP A 104 -2.73 -1.95 8.11
CA ASP A 104 -2.86 -0.56 7.63
C ASP A 104 -1.92 -0.28 6.46
N ALA A 105 -0.69 -0.84 6.53
CA ALA A 105 0.29 -0.71 5.46
C ALA A 105 -0.23 -1.21 4.10
N ILE A 106 -0.97 -2.34 4.11
CA ILE A 106 -1.58 -2.89 2.90
C ILE A 106 -2.71 -1.97 2.44
N VAL A 107 -3.57 -1.51 3.35
CA VAL A 107 -4.65 -0.57 3.02
C VAL A 107 -4.11 0.70 2.39
N TYR A 108 -3.04 1.28 2.95
CA TYR A 108 -2.43 2.51 2.44
C TYR A 108 -1.77 2.32 1.07
N CYS A 109 -0.98 1.27 0.90
CA CYS A 109 -0.29 1.03 -0.36
C CYS A 109 -1.26 0.68 -1.50
N VAL A 110 -2.28 -0.14 -1.24
CA VAL A 110 -3.36 -0.42 -2.20
C VAL A 110 -4.13 0.86 -2.54
N THR A 111 -4.45 1.69 -1.54
CA THR A 111 -5.14 2.97 -1.80
C THR A 111 -4.30 3.91 -2.69
N SER A 112 -2.98 3.96 -2.48
CA SER A 112 -2.07 4.75 -3.33
C SER A 112 -1.99 4.20 -4.76
N ALA A 113 -1.83 2.88 -4.89
CA ALA A 113 -1.77 2.21 -6.19
C ALA A 113 -3.07 2.37 -6.97
N LEU A 114 -4.23 2.26 -6.31
CA LEU A 114 -5.54 2.49 -6.95
C LEU A 114 -5.78 3.96 -7.31
N GLY A 115 -5.21 4.92 -6.57
CA GLY A 115 -5.22 6.33 -6.95
C GLY A 115 -4.43 6.57 -8.24
N PHE A 116 -3.25 5.96 -8.36
CA PHE A 116 -2.44 5.96 -9.58
C PHE A 116 -3.19 5.32 -10.74
N ALA A 117 -3.66 4.07 -10.56
CA ALA A 117 -4.40 3.32 -11.57
C ALA A 117 -5.67 4.03 -12.05
N ALA A 118 -6.35 4.79 -11.18
CA ALA A 118 -7.57 5.50 -11.52
C ALA A 118 -7.33 6.55 -12.62
N ILE A 119 -6.30 7.40 -12.48
CA ILE A 119 -6.01 8.43 -13.48
C ILE A 119 -5.38 7.83 -14.72
N GLU A 120 -4.49 6.87 -14.56
CA GLU A 120 -3.91 6.14 -15.68
C GLU A 120 -5.00 5.46 -16.52
N ASN A 121 -5.95 4.78 -15.86
CA ASN A 121 -7.07 4.14 -16.54
C ASN A 121 -7.96 5.15 -17.30
N VAL A 122 -8.16 6.35 -16.75
CA VAL A 122 -8.87 7.41 -17.48
C VAL A 122 -8.12 7.80 -18.75
N ILE A 123 -6.78 7.97 -18.67
CA ILE A 123 -5.95 8.35 -19.83
C ILE A 123 -6.09 7.29 -20.93
N TYR A 124 -5.87 6.01 -20.60
CA TYR A 124 -5.95 4.92 -21.58
C TYR A 124 -7.36 4.70 -22.16
N VAL A 125 -8.40 4.83 -21.34
CA VAL A 125 -9.79 4.64 -21.79
C VAL A 125 -10.26 5.78 -22.67
N MET A 126 -9.78 7.00 -22.45
CA MET A 126 -10.09 8.14 -23.31
C MET A 126 -9.49 8.00 -24.72
N ASP A 127 -8.36 7.32 -24.84
CA ASP A 127 -7.70 7.01 -26.12
C ASP A 127 -8.27 5.74 -26.76
N GLY A 128 -8.35 4.63 -26.03
CA GLY A 128 -8.68 3.30 -26.53
C GLY A 128 -10.16 2.88 -26.45
N GLY A 129 -11.02 3.70 -25.84
CA GLY A 129 -12.47 3.48 -25.81
C GLY A 129 -12.97 2.35 -24.92
N LEU A 130 -14.10 1.72 -25.31
CA LEU A 130 -14.82 0.76 -24.47
C LEU A 130 -14.05 -0.56 -24.26
N ASP A 131 -13.41 -1.08 -25.28
CA ASP A 131 -12.65 -2.34 -25.22
C ASP A 131 -11.48 -2.20 -24.24
N THR A 132 -10.78 -1.07 -24.29
CA THR A 132 -9.73 -0.71 -23.34
C THR A 132 -10.29 -0.59 -21.93
N ALA A 133 -11.47 0.01 -21.75
CA ALA A 133 -12.10 0.12 -20.45
C ALA A 133 -12.41 -1.26 -19.84
N ILE A 134 -12.91 -2.21 -20.63
CA ILE A 134 -13.24 -3.56 -20.18
C ILE A 134 -11.98 -4.35 -19.84
N SER A 135 -10.98 -4.35 -20.73
CA SER A 135 -9.74 -5.09 -20.50
C SER A 135 -8.98 -4.56 -19.27
N ARG A 136 -8.84 -3.25 -19.13
CA ARG A 136 -8.18 -2.64 -17.98
C ARG A 136 -8.95 -2.80 -16.68
N MET A 137 -10.28 -2.79 -16.72
CA MET A 137 -11.11 -3.08 -15.55
C MET A 137 -10.87 -4.48 -14.99
N LEU A 138 -10.67 -5.47 -15.87
CA LEU A 138 -10.52 -6.87 -15.49
C LEU A 138 -9.07 -7.27 -15.20
N LEU A 139 -8.10 -6.58 -15.78
CA LEU A 139 -6.70 -6.99 -15.78
C LEU A 139 -5.82 -5.94 -15.10
N SER A 140 -5.71 -4.72 -15.66
CA SER A 140 -4.75 -3.72 -15.22
C SER A 140 -5.05 -3.16 -13.82
N VAL A 141 -6.31 -2.75 -13.56
CA VAL A 141 -6.65 -2.18 -12.24
C VAL A 141 -6.51 -3.19 -11.10
N PRO A 142 -6.90 -4.48 -11.24
CA PRO A 142 -6.57 -5.52 -10.26
C PRO A 142 -5.06 -5.73 -10.08
N SER A 143 -4.23 -5.72 -11.16
CA SER A 143 -2.78 -5.84 -11.07
C SER A 143 -2.18 -4.73 -10.20
N HIS A 144 -2.53 -3.46 -10.42
CA HIS A 144 -2.08 -2.37 -9.54
C HIS A 144 -2.50 -2.55 -8.08
N ALA A 145 -3.68 -3.12 -7.81
CA ALA A 145 -4.07 -3.44 -6.44
C ALA A 145 -3.17 -4.54 -5.84
N ILE A 146 -2.76 -5.53 -6.63
CA ILE A 146 -1.84 -6.60 -6.23
C ILE A 146 -0.46 -6.03 -5.93
N ASP A 147 0.06 -5.15 -6.79
CA ASP A 147 1.29 -4.39 -6.52
C ASP A 147 1.20 -3.69 -5.16
N GLY A 148 0.09 -3.00 -4.91
CA GLY A 148 -0.18 -2.35 -3.63
C GLY A 148 -0.20 -3.33 -2.45
N VAL A 149 -0.70 -4.55 -2.61
CA VAL A 149 -0.69 -5.60 -1.57
C VAL A 149 0.73 -6.07 -1.28
N ILE A 150 1.52 -6.37 -2.31
CA ILE A 150 2.92 -6.78 -2.19
C ILE A 150 3.74 -5.67 -1.54
N MET A 151 3.62 -4.44 -2.05
CA MET A 151 4.25 -3.24 -1.51
C MET A 151 3.90 -3.06 -0.03
N GLY A 152 2.62 -3.12 0.31
CA GLY A 152 2.09 -2.91 1.65
C GLY A 152 2.64 -3.90 2.67
N TYR A 153 2.80 -5.16 2.29
CA TYR A 153 3.39 -6.16 3.15
C TYR A 153 4.81 -5.79 3.62
N PHE A 154 5.68 -5.39 2.68
CA PHE A 154 7.04 -4.96 3.03
C PHE A 154 7.07 -3.56 3.66
N PHE A 155 6.14 -2.69 3.31
CA PHE A 155 5.99 -1.36 3.91
C PHE A 155 5.63 -1.46 5.40
N GLY A 156 4.75 -2.38 5.78
CA GLY A 156 4.43 -2.68 7.18
C GLY A 156 5.62 -3.23 7.96
N MET A 157 6.42 -4.13 7.33
CA MET A 157 7.68 -4.58 7.94
C MET A 157 8.68 -3.44 8.12
N ALA A 158 8.72 -2.48 7.19
CA ALA A 158 9.58 -1.31 7.30
C ALA A 158 9.13 -0.39 8.45
N LYS A 159 7.82 -0.20 8.64
CA LYS A 159 7.27 0.57 9.75
C LYS A 159 7.59 -0.09 11.09
N GLU A 160 7.39 -1.40 11.21
CA GLU A 160 7.76 -2.16 12.41
C GLU A 160 9.26 -2.01 12.74
N ALA A 161 10.14 -2.08 11.73
CA ALA A 161 11.58 -1.88 11.92
C ALA A 161 11.91 -0.44 12.34
N ASP A 162 11.21 0.57 11.81
CA ASP A 162 11.37 1.98 12.19
C ASP A 162 11.03 2.21 13.67
N LEU A 163 9.91 1.65 14.12
CA LEU A 163 9.46 1.72 15.51
C LEU A 163 10.44 1.03 16.49
N LYS A 164 11.14 -0.01 16.05
CA LYS A 164 12.19 -0.70 16.79
C LYS A 164 13.56 -0.02 16.69
N GLY A 165 13.70 1.10 15.95
CA GLY A 165 14.96 1.79 15.74
C GLY A 165 15.92 1.10 14.76
N ASP A 166 15.52 0.00 14.10
CA ASP A 166 16.35 -0.73 13.14
C ASP A 166 16.34 -0.05 11.76
N LYS A 167 17.19 0.95 11.61
CA LYS A 167 17.34 1.73 10.38
C LYS A 167 17.77 0.88 9.18
N LYS A 168 18.57 -0.18 9.41
CA LYS A 168 19.08 -1.06 8.33
C LYS A 168 17.93 -1.90 7.76
N ARG A 169 17.17 -2.57 8.62
CA ARG A 169 16.01 -3.39 8.24
C ARG A 169 14.93 -2.53 7.61
N ARG A 170 14.63 -1.34 8.17
CA ARG A 170 13.70 -0.38 7.56
C ARG A 170 14.06 -0.09 6.11
N LYS A 171 15.35 0.28 5.83
CA LYS A 171 15.81 0.59 4.47
C LYS A 171 15.68 -0.62 3.54
N GLN A 172 16.02 -1.81 4.01
CA GLN A 172 15.88 -3.04 3.23
C GLN A 172 14.41 -3.35 2.90
N CYS A 173 13.51 -3.23 3.87
CA CYS A 173 12.08 -3.47 3.66
C CYS A 173 11.46 -2.43 2.71
N LEU A 174 11.82 -1.14 2.81
CA LEU A 174 11.36 -0.12 1.85
C LEU A 174 11.88 -0.37 0.43
N ARG A 175 13.09 -0.91 0.25
CA ARG A 175 13.57 -1.32 -1.07
C ARG A 175 12.80 -2.52 -1.60
N ARG A 176 12.52 -3.51 -0.74
CA ARG A 176 11.73 -4.69 -1.12
C ARG A 176 10.29 -4.32 -1.47
N SER A 177 9.70 -3.33 -0.80
CA SER A 177 8.35 -2.88 -1.12
C SER A 177 8.24 -2.32 -2.54
N VAL A 178 9.30 -1.74 -3.09
CA VAL A 178 9.34 -1.27 -4.48
C VAL A 178 9.75 -2.40 -5.43
N LEU A 179 10.87 -3.08 -5.15
CA LEU A 179 11.44 -4.03 -6.10
C LEU A 179 10.60 -5.28 -6.31
N VAL A 180 9.93 -5.78 -5.26
CA VAL A 180 9.12 -7.01 -5.39
C VAL A 180 7.79 -6.72 -6.09
N SER A 181 7.16 -5.56 -5.85
CA SER A 181 5.99 -5.15 -6.64
C SER A 181 6.39 -4.83 -8.09
N ALA A 182 7.52 -4.15 -8.32
CA ALA A 182 8.00 -3.90 -9.68
C ALA A 182 8.35 -5.18 -10.47
N ILE A 183 8.73 -6.27 -9.81
CA ILE A 183 8.93 -7.56 -10.50
C ILE A 183 7.59 -8.12 -10.98
N GLU A 184 6.55 -8.09 -10.16
CA GLU A 184 5.20 -8.52 -10.55
C GLU A 184 4.69 -7.68 -11.70
N HIS A 185 4.72 -6.36 -11.56
CA HIS A 185 4.32 -5.39 -12.57
C HIS A 185 5.07 -5.57 -13.89
N GLY A 186 6.40 -5.66 -13.86
CA GLY A 186 7.22 -5.86 -15.07
C GLY A 186 6.96 -7.19 -15.77
N ILE A 187 6.65 -8.28 -15.03
CA ILE A 187 6.20 -9.55 -15.63
C ILE A 187 4.87 -9.35 -16.35
N TYR A 188 3.93 -8.66 -15.72
CA TYR A 188 2.62 -8.34 -16.28
C TYR A 188 2.78 -7.60 -17.61
N ASP A 189 3.48 -6.46 -17.62
CA ASP A 189 3.63 -5.60 -18.81
C ASP A 189 4.45 -6.26 -19.91
N THR A 190 5.56 -6.91 -19.57
CA THR A 190 6.40 -7.60 -20.55
C THR A 190 5.65 -8.74 -21.23
N SER A 191 4.81 -9.46 -20.49
CA SER A 191 4.01 -10.55 -21.07
C SER A 191 2.96 -10.05 -22.08
N LEU A 192 2.49 -8.82 -21.92
CA LEU A 192 1.56 -8.17 -22.86
C LEU A 192 2.29 -7.50 -24.03
N SER A 193 3.50 -6.99 -23.80
CA SER A 193 4.26 -6.24 -24.81
C SER A 193 4.96 -7.11 -25.84
N LEU A 194 5.17 -8.40 -25.54
CA LEU A 194 5.81 -9.34 -26.46
C LEU A 194 4.76 -10.10 -27.27
N ASP A 195 4.83 -10.02 -28.59
CA ASP A 195 3.91 -10.69 -29.52
C ASP A 195 4.21 -12.21 -29.58
N SER A 196 3.58 -12.98 -28.71
CA SER A 196 3.75 -14.43 -28.63
C SER A 196 2.54 -15.12 -28.00
N ASP A 197 1.95 -16.09 -28.71
CA ASP A 197 0.81 -16.88 -28.23
C ASP A 197 1.12 -17.60 -26.90
N TRP A 198 2.37 -18.08 -26.75
CA TRP A 198 2.81 -18.74 -25.52
C TRP A 198 2.91 -17.78 -24.34
N LEU A 199 3.36 -16.55 -24.57
CA LEU A 199 3.39 -15.52 -23.53
C LEU A 199 2.00 -15.04 -23.17
N MET A 200 1.08 -14.96 -24.12
CA MET A 200 -0.33 -14.66 -23.85
C MET A 200 -0.98 -15.75 -22.99
N LEU A 201 -0.74 -17.03 -23.29
CA LEU A 201 -1.21 -18.14 -22.45
C LEU A 201 -0.59 -18.08 -21.03
N PHE A 202 0.72 -17.84 -20.94
CA PHE A 202 1.42 -17.63 -19.67
C PHE A 202 0.81 -16.46 -18.89
N PHE A 203 0.58 -15.32 -19.55
CA PHE A 203 -0.03 -14.14 -18.96
C PHE A 203 -1.41 -14.44 -18.35
N LEU A 204 -2.30 -15.11 -19.09
CA LEU A 204 -3.63 -15.46 -18.59
C LEU A 204 -3.55 -16.36 -17.35
N LEU A 205 -2.66 -17.36 -17.36
CA LEU A 205 -2.44 -18.23 -16.21
C LEU A 205 -1.83 -17.47 -15.03
N PHE A 206 -0.86 -16.59 -15.31
CA PHE A 206 -0.22 -15.75 -14.31
C PHE A 206 -1.23 -14.86 -13.59
N VAL A 207 -2.09 -14.14 -14.33
CA VAL A 207 -3.13 -13.27 -13.77
C VAL A 207 -4.07 -14.06 -12.87
N ILE A 208 -4.58 -15.21 -13.33
CA ILE A 208 -5.48 -16.04 -12.50
C ILE A 208 -4.80 -16.48 -11.20
N VAL A 209 -3.55 -16.93 -11.28
CA VAL A 209 -2.81 -17.42 -10.10
C VAL A 209 -2.52 -16.29 -9.12
N ILE A 210 -2.07 -15.13 -9.61
CA ILE A 210 -1.71 -14.00 -8.77
C ILE A 210 -2.94 -13.37 -8.12
N ASP A 211 -4.09 -13.29 -8.80
CA ASP A 211 -5.36 -12.82 -8.26
C ASP A 211 -5.85 -13.71 -7.11
N ILE A 212 -5.84 -15.04 -7.32
CA ILE A 212 -6.22 -16.01 -6.28
C ILE A 212 -5.28 -15.91 -5.08
N TRP A 213 -3.98 -15.79 -5.33
CA TRP A 213 -2.98 -15.62 -4.28
C TRP A 213 -3.22 -14.32 -3.50
N ALA A 214 -3.38 -13.18 -4.18
CA ALA A 214 -3.58 -11.88 -3.55
C ALA A 214 -4.86 -11.85 -2.69
N TYR A 215 -5.97 -12.37 -3.22
CA TYR A 215 -7.21 -12.49 -2.45
C TYR A 215 -7.02 -13.29 -1.15
N ARG A 216 -6.38 -14.48 -1.24
CA ARG A 216 -6.11 -15.33 -0.08
C ARG A 216 -5.12 -14.67 0.89
N PHE A 217 -4.11 -14.00 0.34
CA PHE A 217 -3.08 -13.32 1.11
C PHE A 217 -3.66 -12.16 1.91
N VAL A 218 -4.47 -11.30 1.29
CA VAL A 218 -5.18 -10.19 1.97
C VAL A 218 -6.05 -10.72 3.11
N LYS A 219 -6.87 -11.76 2.85
CA LYS A 219 -7.70 -12.40 3.88
C LYS A 219 -6.87 -12.95 5.05
N LYS A 220 -5.71 -13.54 4.76
CA LYS A 220 -4.78 -14.05 5.77
C LYS A 220 -4.18 -12.91 6.59
N GLN A 221 -3.66 -11.86 5.93
CA GLN A 221 -3.04 -10.72 6.63
C GLN A 221 -4.07 -9.98 7.51
N ALA A 222 -5.29 -9.76 7.02
CA ALA A 222 -6.36 -9.14 7.79
C ALA A 222 -6.80 -9.96 9.01
N ARG A 223 -6.74 -11.31 8.95
CA ARG A 223 -7.04 -12.19 10.09
C ARG A 223 -5.89 -12.26 11.10
N GLN A 224 -4.65 -12.06 10.65
CA GLN A 224 -3.42 -12.13 11.46
C GLN A 224 -2.92 -10.74 11.82
N ASP A 225 -3.78 -9.73 11.67
CA ASP A 225 -3.40 -8.37 11.95
C ASP A 225 -3.08 -8.16 13.43
N ARG A 226 -2.11 -7.29 13.69
CA ARG A 226 -1.60 -7.01 15.03
C ARG A 226 -1.08 -5.59 15.13
N GLU A 227 -1.15 -5.04 16.31
CA GLU A 227 -0.50 -3.75 16.60
C GLU A 227 1.01 -3.80 16.31
N LEU A 228 1.52 -2.72 15.73
CA LEU A 228 2.94 -2.53 15.42
C LEU A 228 3.76 -2.22 16.67
N VAL A 229 3.13 -1.64 17.68
CA VAL A 229 3.71 -1.34 18.99
C VAL A 229 2.76 -1.88 20.05
N HIS A 230 3.20 -2.84 20.87
CA HIS A 230 2.54 -3.07 22.15
C HIS A 230 2.67 -1.77 22.95
N ARG A 231 1.57 -1.05 23.16
CA ARG A 231 1.53 -0.05 24.23
C ARG A 231 1.80 -0.84 25.50
N GLU A 232 2.99 -0.68 26.10
CA GLU A 232 3.18 -1.09 27.48
C GLU A 232 2.04 -0.46 28.25
N ALA A 233 1.20 -1.30 28.88
CA ALA A 233 0.14 -0.81 29.73
C ALA A 233 0.83 0.15 30.71
N LYS A 234 0.46 1.44 30.67
CA LYS A 234 0.94 2.39 31.68
C LYS A 234 0.67 1.70 33.01
N PRO A 235 1.69 1.53 33.88
CA PRO A 235 1.43 0.97 35.20
C PRO A 235 0.31 1.82 35.80
N VAL A 236 -0.77 1.15 36.18
CA VAL A 236 -1.84 1.79 36.93
C VAL A 236 -1.13 2.37 38.15
N GLN A 237 -0.98 3.69 38.20
CA GLN A 237 -0.60 4.37 39.44
C GLN A 237 -1.74 4.07 40.40
N MET A 238 -1.60 2.99 41.18
CA MET A 238 -2.39 2.79 42.36
C MET A 238 -2.09 3.99 43.26
N GLY A 239 -3.08 4.89 43.29
CA GLY A 239 -3.00 6.08 44.14
C GLY A 239 -2.71 5.69 45.56
N THR A 240 -1.58 6.16 46.06
CA THR A 240 -1.17 6.12 47.46
C THR A 240 -2.00 7.09 48.31
N GLU A 241 -3.26 7.32 47.95
CA GLU A 241 -4.16 8.23 48.68
C GLU A 241 -4.99 7.55 49.78
N PHE A 242 -4.86 6.24 50.00
CA PHE A 242 -5.68 5.54 51.01
C PHE A 242 -4.95 5.19 52.32
N VAL A 243 -3.76 5.68 52.61
CA VAL A 243 -3.00 5.33 53.83
C VAL A 243 -2.81 6.52 54.79
N GLN A 244 -3.37 7.69 54.54
CA GLN A 244 -3.17 8.87 55.44
C GLN A 244 -4.40 9.27 56.30
N GLN A 245 -5.46 8.47 56.34
CA GLN A 245 -6.70 8.83 57.08
C GLN A 245 -7.02 7.93 58.30
N SER A 246 -6.08 7.19 58.85
CA SER A 246 -6.30 6.34 60.06
C SER A 246 -5.22 6.46 61.12
N ALA A 247 -4.69 7.65 61.35
CA ALA A 247 -3.80 7.92 62.46
C ALA A 247 -4.17 9.25 63.18
N GLU A 248 -5.39 9.33 63.69
CA GLU A 248 -5.69 10.28 64.76
C GLU A 248 -5.51 9.55 66.11
N PRO A 249 -4.70 10.06 67.06
CA PRO A 249 -4.56 9.46 68.40
C PRO A 249 -5.79 9.77 69.24
N MET A 250 -6.40 8.73 69.88
CA MET A 250 -7.42 8.87 70.90
C MET A 250 -6.87 9.64 72.10
N GLN A 251 -7.40 10.83 72.35
CA GLN A 251 -7.22 11.53 73.63
C GLN A 251 -7.99 10.78 74.70
N GLN A 252 -7.26 10.26 75.71
CA GLN A 252 -7.82 9.75 76.94
C GLN A 252 -8.28 10.91 77.76
N ASN A 253 -9.59 11.07 77.97
CA ASN A 253 -10.17 11.85 79.08
C ASN A 253 -10.14 11.05 80.31
N THR A 254 -9.27 11.42 81.27
CA THR A 254 -9.31 11.03 82.67
C THR A 254 -9.98 12.16 83.43
N GLU A 255 -11.26 12.04 83.74
CA GLU A 255 -11.91 12.80 84.77
C GLU A 255 -11.66 12.10 86.12
N ILE A 256 -11.02 12.80 87.00
CA ILE A 256 -10.89 12.44 88.45
C ILE A 256 -12.01 13.15 89.20
N VAL A 257 -12.88 12.33 89.78
CA VAL A 257 -13.88 12.77 90.78
C VAL A 257 -13.28 12.81 92.14
N SER A 258 -13.41 13.93 92.83
CA SER A 258 -13.50 14.05 94.27
C SER A 258 -14.31 15.25 94.66
#